data_15cc5ffbbb3b1cd0ce443a6d231f7aae
#
_entry.id   15cc5ffbbb3b1cd0ce443a6d231f7aae
#
_cell.length_a   1.000
_cell.length_b   1.000
_cell.length_c   1.000
_cell.angle_alpha   90.00
_cell.angle_beta   90.00
_cell.angle_gamma   90.00
#
_symmetry.space_group_name_H-M   'P 1'
#
loop_
_entity.id
_entity.type
_entity.pdbx_description
1 polymer ?
#
loop_
_entity_poly.entity_id
_entity_poly.type
_entity_poly.pdbx_seq_one_letter_code
_entity_poly.pdbx_strand_id
1 'polypeptide(L)'
;MKIAFLFPGQGAQEIGMGKDIYENFEEARNMYKYVQDITKMDVAKMTFEGDETELNKTNNTQICILTMSLAILEILKKHNIEAKISSGLSLGEYTALIYSGYIDLKEGIELVKKRGELMQNLVPAGKWSMAAIMGLENNKVEEICNSVKSGFVTPANYNYVGQIVISGEEKAVEEAIEKAKEAGCKKAVQLKTSGPFHTIKLKEASEELSKELKKININNSEITVGASIARPSNKKIQVIKNIDGKPYTEQDDIKEILKKHIISPVHFDETINTMLEMGIDTFIEIGPGKTLSGFIKRTNKEVKVLNINNLVNLEETLNYLKI
;
A
#
# COMPACT_ATOMS: atom_id res chain seq x y z
N MET A 1 22.29 8.31 8.51
CA MET A 1 20.89 8.29 8.05
C MET A 1 20.62 6.97 7.34
N LYS A 2 19.66 6.19 7.85
CA LYS A 2 19.19 4.94 7.23
C LYS A 2 17.73 5.16 6.81
N ILE A 3 17.52 5.24 5.50
CA ILE A 3 16.22 5.63 4.92
C ILE A 3 15.39 4.38 4.60
N ALA A 4 14.09 4.43 4.95
CA ALA A 4 13.07 3.54 4.45
C ALA A 4 12.08 4.29 3.55
N PHE A 5 11.67 3.69 2.43
CA PHE A 5 10.56 4.17 1.61
C PHE A 5 9.29 3.41 1.94
N LEU A 6 8.21 4.17 2.08
CA LEU A 6 6.88 3.65 2.35
C LEU A 6 5.92 4.07 1.24
N PHE A 7 5.12 3.12 0.78
CA PHE A 7 4.17 3.34 -0.31
C PHE A 7 2.73 3.20 0.18
N PRO A 8 1.88 4.23 -0.04
CA PRO A 8 0.50 4.20 0.40
C PRO A 8 -0.33 3.14 -0.35
N GLY A 9 -1.41 2.73 0.28
CA GLY A 9 -2.43 1.86 -0.28
C GLY A 9 -3.70 2.60 -0.65
N GLN A 10 -4.71 1.84 -1.05
CA GLN A 10 -6.06 2.34 -1.33
C GLN A 10 -6.63 3.11 -0.13
N GLY A 11 -7.31 4.22 -0.40
CA GLY A 11 -7.82 5.17 0.59
C GLY A 11 -6.97 6.43 0.70
N ALA A 12 -5.81 6.48 0.02
CA ALA A 12 -4.96 7.68 -0.03
C ALA A 12 -5.23 8.56 -1.26
N GLN A 13 -6.00 8.06 -2.24
CA GLN A 13 -6.28 8.76 -3.49
C GLN A 13 -7.18 9.98 -3.30
N GLU A 14 -6.91 11.00 -4.07
CA GLU A 14 -7.74 12.21 -4.21
C GLU A 14 -7.62 12.78 -5.63
N ILE A 15 -8.65 13.45 -6.11
CA ILE A 15 -8.61 14.12 -7.41
C ILE A 15 -7.56 15.23 -7.36
N GLY A 16 -6.70 15.26 -8.39
CA GLY A 16 -5.60 16.23 -8.49
C GLY A 16 -4.30 15.76 -7.83
N MET A 17 -4.25 14.58 -7.15
CA MET A 17 -3.04 14.07 -6.51
C MET A 17 -1.86 14.01 -7.50
N GLY A 18 -0.74 14.67 -7.15
CA GLY A 18 0.49 14.67 -7.94
C GLY A 18 0.43 15.46 -9.26
N LYS A 19 -0.64 16.26 -9.50
CA LYS A 19 -0.74 17.09 -10.70
C LYS A 19 0.40 18.11 -10.79
N ASP A 20 0.72 18.76 -9.68
CA ASP A 20 1.82 19.70 -9.57
C ASP A 20 3.18 19.07 -9.88
N ILE A 21 3.42 17.82 -9.44
CA ILE A 21 4.63 17.05 -9.77
C ILE A 21 4.64 16.71 -11.27
N TYR A 22 3.50 16.25 -11.82
CA TYR A 22 3.36 15.95 -13.24
C TYR A 22 3.65 17.18 -14.13
N GLU A 23 3.15 18.35 -13.75
CA GLU A 23 3.34 19.59 -14.51
C GLU A 23 4.80 20.08 -14.48
N ASN A 24 5.53 19.84 -13.41
CA ASN A 24 6.86 20.38 -13.19
C ASN A 24 8.01 19.42 -13.58
N PHE A 25 7.79 18.10 -13.68
CA PHE A 25 8.84 17.13 -13.96
C PHE A 25 8.57 16.30 -15.21
N GLU A 26 9.55 16.23 -16.10
CA GLU A 26 9.48 15.39 -17.30
C GLU A 26 9.46 13.90 -16.93
N GLU A 27 10.20 13.52 -15.91
CA GLU A 27 10.25 12.16 -15.37
C GLU A 27 8.83 11.68 -14.98
N ALA A 28 8.05 12.54 -14.35
CA ALA A 28 6.68 12.23 -13.98
C ALA A 28 5.79 12.07 -15.22
N ARG A 29 5.84 13.00 -16.17
CA ARG A 29 5.08 12.88 -17.44
C ARG A 29 5.41 11.60 -18.19
N ASN A 30 6.69 11.25 -18.27
CA ASN A 30 7.15 10.03 -18.94
C ASN A 30 6.61 8.77 -18.24
N MET A 31 6.58 8.73 -16.91
CA MET A 31 6.03 7.61 -16.15
C MET A 31 4.52 7.47 -16.36
N TYR A 32 3.75 8.56 -16.28
CA TYR A 32 2.31 8.52 -16.56
C TYR A 32 2.01 8.01 -17.98
N LYS A 33 2.76 8.50 -18.98
CA LYS A 33 2.67 8.01 -20.35
C LYS A 33 3.02 6.52 -20.46
N TYR A 34 4.08 6.09 -19.81
CA TYR A 34 4.50 4.69 -19.82
C TYR A 34 3.42 3.76 -19.23
N VAL A 35 2.83 4.14 -18.10
CA VAL A 35 1.72 3.38 -17.49
C VAL A 35 0.49 3.38 -18.40
N GLN A 36 0.16 4.52 -19.03
CA GLN A 36 -0.94 4.61 -20.01
C GLN A 36 -0.70 3.69 -21.20
N ASP A 37 0.53 3.64 -21.73
CA ASP A 37 0.87 2.79 -22.87
C ASP A 37 0.73 1.29 -22.55
N ILE A 38 1.02 0.88 -21.31
CA ILE A 38 0.85 -0.51 -20.84
C ILE A 38 -0.60 -0.82 -20.54
N THR A 39 -1.26 0.02 -19.76
CA THR A 39 -2.60 -0.27 -19.22
C THR A 39 -3.72 0.05 -20.19
N LYS A 40 -3.47 0.91 -21.19
CA LYS A 40 -4.47 1.54 -22.07
C LYS A 40 -5.50 2.40 -21.33
N MET A 41 -5.15 2.86 -20.12
CA MET A 41 -5.96 3.72 -19.27
C MET A 41 -5.37 5.13 -19.29
N ASP A 42 -6.21 6.15 -19.47
CA ASP A 42 -5.78 7.55 -19.36
C ASP A 42 -5.64 7.92 -17.88
N VAL A 43 -4.52 7.48 -17.28
CA VAL A 43 -4.26 7.62 -15.84
C VAL A 43 -4.15 9.08 -15.43
N ALA A 44 -3.55 9.93 -16.29
CA ALA A 44 -3.42 11.36 -16.02
C ALA A 44 -4.80 12.03 -15.93
N LYS A 45 -5.65 11.81 -16.92
CA LYS A 45 -7.01 12.35 -16.91
C LYS A 45 -7.82 11.83 -15.72
N MET A 46 -7.76 10.52 -15.47
CA MET A 46 -8.46 9.90 -14.34
C MET A 46 -8.06 10.51 -13.00
N THR A 47 -6.76 10.77 -12.83
CA THR A 47 -6.20 11.27 -11.57
C THR A 47 -6.44 12.77 -11.38
N PHE A 48 -6.31 13.57 -12.44
CA PHE A 48 -6.26 15.04 -12.33
C PHE A 48 -7.60 15.72 -12.58
N GLU A 49 -8.46 15.13 -13.42
CA GLU A 49 -9.69 15.74 -13.91
C GLU A 49 -10.89 14.77 -13.82
N GLY A 50 -10.66 13.57 -13.28
CA GLY A 50 -11.65 12.53 -13.19
C GLY A 50 -12.76 12.82 -12.18
N ASP A 51 -13.75 11.94 -12.16
CA ASP A 51 -14.80 11.89 -11.15
C ASP A 51 -14.33 11.09 -9.93
N GLU A 52 -14.65 11.59 -8.72
CA GLU A 52 -14.28 10.90 -7.46
C GLU A 52 -14.81 9.47 -7.42
N THR A 53 -16.00 9.23 -7.94
CA THR A 53 -16.62 7.89 -7.96
C THR A 53 -15.83 6.94 -8.85
N GLU A 54 -15.36 7.41 -10.02
CA GLU A 54 -14.52 6.62 -10.92
C GLU A 54 -13.14 6.38 -10.32
N LEU A 55 -12.51 7.40 -9.73
CA LEU A 55 -11.20 7.26 -9.08
C LEU A 55 -11.26 6.27 -7.91
N ASN A 56 -12.37 6.22 -7.18
CA ASN A 56 -12.55 5.34 -6.01
C ASN A 56 -12.88 3.88 -6.38
N LYS A 57 -13.09 3.54 -7.65
CA LYS A 57 -13.15 2.14 -8.07
C LYS A 57 -11.79 1.47 -7.86
N THR A 58 -11.77 0.32 -7.24
CA THR A 58 -10.53 -0.38 -6.84
C THR A 58 -9.54 -0.57 -7.98
N ASN A 59 -10.03 -0.92 -9.17
CA ASN A 59 -9.21 -1.08 -10.38
C ASN A 59 -8.54 0.23 -10.82
N ASN A 60 -9.22 1.37 -10.68
CA ASN A 60 -8.69 2.68 -11.03
C ASN A 60 -7.75 3.21 -9.93
N THR A 61 -8.20 3.14 -8.68
CA THR A 61 -7.44 3.60 -7.51
C THR A 61 -6.04 3.00 -7.48
N GLN A 62 -5.92 1.68 -7.65
CA GLN A 62 -4.64 1.00 -7.52
C GLN A 62 -3.63 1.47 -8.56
N ILE A 63 -4.05 1.62 -9.82
CA ILE A 63 -3.16 2.11 -10.89
C ILE A 63 -2.81 3.57 -10.68
N CYS A 64 -3.75 4.43 -10.28
CA CYS A 64 -3.47 5.85 -10.09
C CYS A 64 -2.47 6.09 -8.93
N ILE A 65 -2.62 5.40 -7.81
CA ILE A 65 -1.68 5.50 -6.68
C ILE A 65 -0.30 4.95 -7.06
N LEU A 66 -0.25 3.78 -7.70
CA LEU A 66 1.01 3.21 -8.20
C LEU A 66 1.73 4.18 -9.11
N THR A 67 1.02 4.76 -10.08
CA THR A 67 1.60 5.67 -11.08
C THR A 67 2.23 6.90 -10.43
N MET A 68 1.54 7.52 -9.48
CA MET A 68 2.09 8.67 -8.76
C MET A 68 3.34 8.29 -7.96
N SER A 69 3.31 7.15 -7.25
CA SER A 69 4.48 6.70 -6.48
C SER A 69 5.67 6.40 -7.39
N LEU A 70 5.46 5.74 -8.53
CA LEU A 70 6.51 5.46 -9.52
C LEU A 70 7.07 6.75 -10.14
N ALA A 71 6.21 7.73 -10.43
CA ALA A 71 6.63 9.02 -10.97
C ALA A 71 7.56 9.77 -10.01
N ILE A 72 7.24 9.78 -8.72
CA ILE A 72 8.08 10.39 -7.68
C ILE A 72 9.41 9.61 -7.56
N LEU A 73 9.38 8.28 -7.62
CA LEU A 73 10.60 7.46 -7.57
C LEU A 73 11.57 7.78 -8.70
N GLU A 74 11.09 8.07 -9.91
CA GLU A 74 11.96 8.48 -11.03
C GLU A 74 12.68 9.81 -10.76
N ILE A 75 11.98 10.76 -10.11
CA ILE A 75 12.59 12.03 -9.71
C ILE A 75 13.64 11.78 -8.62
N LEU A 76 13.33 10.98 -7.59
CA LEU A 76 14.28 10.64 -6.53
C LEU A 76 15.53 9.93 -7.06
N LYS A 77 15.35 9.04 -8.04
CA LYS A 77 16.46 8.36 -8.72
C LYS A 77 17.41 9.35 -9.39
N LYS A 78 16.89 10.36 -10.09
CA LYS A 78 17.71 11.41 -10.73
C LYS A 78 18.56 12.18 -9.71
N HIS A 79 18.07 12.28 -8.48
CA HIS A 79 18.78 12.87 -7.35
C HIS A 79 19.63 11.86 -6.56
N ASN A 80 19.78 10.61 -7.02
CA ASN A 80 20.52 9.55 -6.35
C ASN A 80 20.04 9.25 -4.91
N ILE A 81 18.76 9.45 -4.65
CA ILE A 81 18.13 9.15 -3.36
C ILE A 81 17.58 7.72 -3.37
N GLU A 82 18.09 6.90 -2.46
CA GLU A 82 17.73 5.49 -2.33
C GLU A 82 17.37 5.13 -0.89
N ALA A 83 16.46 4.18 -0.74
CA ALA A 83 16.19 3.54 0.54
C ALA A 83 17.07 2.30 0.77
N LYS A 84 17.28 1.96 2.02
CA LYS A 84 17.84 0.68 2.47
C LYS A 84 16.79 -0.42 2.50
N ILE A 85 15.57 -0.03 2.86
CA ILE A 85 14.41 -0.89 3.07
C ILE A 85 13.22 -0.21 2.44
N SER A 86 12.30 -0.99 1.93
CA SER A 86 11.00 -0.50 1.47
C SER A 86 9.85 -1.38 1.97
N SER A 87 8.68 -0.81 2.05
CA SER A 87 7.41 -1.49 2.28
C SER A 87 6.27 -0.59 1.83
N GLY A 88 5.05 -1.07 1.97
CA GLY A 88 3.87 -0.26 1.73
C GLY A 88 2.63 -0.97 2.23
N LEU A 89 1.52 -0.26 2.27
CA LEU A 89 0.26 -0.78 2.77
C LEU A 89 -0.52 -1.44 1.63
N SER A 90 -0.77 -2.73 1.68
CA SER A 90 -1.57 -3.48 0.71
C SER A 90 -1.06 -3.31 -0.72
N LEU A 91 -1.64 -2.43 -1.54
CA LEU A 91 -1.13 -2.05 -2.85
C LEU A 91 0.34 -1.61 -2.80
N GLY A 92 0.69 -0.86 -1.76
CA GLY A 92 2.04 -0.31 -1.60
C GLY A 92 3.13 -1.37 -1.52
N GLU A 93 2.83 -2.60 -1.10
CA GLU A 93 3.80 -3.72 -1.13
C GLU A 93 4.20 -4.06 -2.57
N TYR A 94 3.26 -4.01 -3.52
CA TYR A 94 3.58 -4.19 -4.95
C TYR A 94 4.49 -3.07 -5.46
N THR A 95 4.23 -1.83 -5.06
CA THR A 95 5.12 -0.70 -5.38
C THR A 95 6.52 -0.92 -4.79
N ALA A 96 6.61 -1.41 -3.55
CA ALA A 96 7.89 -1.73 -2.91
C ALA A 96 8.65 -2.85 -3.65
N LEU A 97 7.96 -3.90 -4.09
CA LEU A 97 8.55 -5.01 -4.85
C LEU A 97 9.05 -4.55 -6.24
N ILE A 98 8.30 -3.67 -6.91
CA ILE A 98 8.73 -3.05 -8.18
C ILE A 98 9.96 -2.17 -7.94
N TYR A 99 9.90 -1.25 -6.98
CA TYR A 99 11.01 -0.37 -6.62
C TYR A 99 12.27 -1.14 -6.27
N SER A 100 12.14 -2.20 -5.51
CA SER A 100 13.25 -3.03 -5.07
C SER A 100 13.71 -4.05 -6.14
N GLY A 101 13.02 -4.13 -7.29
CA GLY A 101 13.35 -4.97 -8.44
C GLY A 101 13.10 -6.46 -8.25
N TYR A 102 12.29 -6.83 -7.29
CA TYR A 102 11.77 -8.20 -7.22
C TYR A 102 10.82 -8.49 -8.38
N ILE A 103 10.06 -7.49 -8.83
CA ILE A 103 9.17 -7.55 -9.98
C ILE A 103 9.62 -6.50 -11.01
N ASP A 104 9.69 -6.89 -12.29
CA ASP A 104 9.94 -5.96 -13.39
C ASP A 104 8.86 -4.88 -13.44
N LEU A 105 9.25 -3.65 -13.84
CA LEU A 105 8.34 -2.51 -13.86
C LEU A 105 7.09 -2.76 -14.71
N LYS A 106 7.26 -3.29 -15.93
CA LYS A 106 6.15 -3.55 -16.84
C LYS A 106 5.25 -4.64 -16.29
N GLU A 107 5.84 -5.78 -15.89
CA GLU A 107 5.11 -6.91 -15.30
C GLU A 107 4.37 -6.47 -14.02
N GLY A 108 4.98 -5.62 -13.21
CA GLY A 108 4.37 -5.08 -11.99
C GLY A 108 3.17 -4.17 -12.25
N ILE A 109 3.25 -3.29 -13.27
CA ILE A 109 2.12 -2.45 -13.70
C ILE A 109 0.95 -3.31 -14.19
N GLU A 110 1.23 -4.30 -15.06
CA GLU A 110 0.23 -5.23 -15.57
C GLU A 110 -0.42 -6.04 -14.44
N LEU A 111 0.40 -6.52 -13.49
CA LEU A 111 -0.08 -7.27 -12.31
C LEU A 111 -0.97 -6.42 -11.41
N VAL A 112 -0.59 -5.18 -11.11
CA VAL A 112 -1.39 -4.27 -10.26
C VAL A 112 -2.71 -3.92 -10.94
N LYS A 113 -2.70 -3.66 -12.26
CA LYS A 113 -3.94 -3.48 -13.03
C LYS A 113 -4.85 -4.69 -12.84
N LYS A 114 -4.32 -5.90 -13.03
CA LYS A 114 -5.08 -7.14 -12.90
C LYS A 114 -5.58 -7.38 -11.48
N ARG A 115 -4.74 -7.09 -10.47
CA ARG A 115 -5.13 -7.14 -9.06
C ARG A 115 -6.32 -6.24 -8.77
N GLY A 116 -6.28 -5.00 -9.23
CA GLY A 116 -7.38 -4.05 -9.06
C GLY A 116 -8.67 -4.54 -9.71
N GLU A 117 -8.61 -5.05 -10.94
CA GLU A 117 -9.76 -5.64 -11.65
C GLU A 117 -10.35 -6.83 -10.88
N LEU A 118 -9.52 -7.76 -10.41
CA LEU A 118 -9.97 -8.94 -9.67
C LEU A 118 -10.61 -8.55 -8.34
N MET A 119 -9.98 -7.64 -7.58
CA MET A 119 -10.51 -7.14 -6.32
C MET A 119 -11.76 -6.27 -6.47
N GLN A 120 -12.02 -5.69 -7.65
CA GLN A 120 -13.24 -4.97 -7.96
C GLN A 120 -14.37 -5.90 -8.38
N ASN A 121 -14.08 -6.88 -9.25
CA ASN A 121 -15.09 -7.66 -9.95
C ASN A 121 -15.46 -8.97 -9.25
N LEU A 122 -14.58 -9.51 -8.41
CA LEU A 122 -14.78 -10.78 -7.68
C LEU A 122 -15.11 -10.56 -6.21
N VAL A 123 -15.69 -9.40 -5.87
CA VAL A 123 -16.31 -9.19 -4.56
C VAL A 123 -17.56 -10.06 -4.49
N PRO A 124 -17.71 -10.93 -3.46
CA PRO A 124 -18.90 -11.75 -3.33
C PRO A 124 -20.18 -10.90 -3.22
N ALA A 125 -21.30 -11.44 -3.68
CA ALA A 125 -22.59 -10.78 -3.52
C ALA A 125 -22.89 -10.49 -2.03
N GLY A 126 -23.42 -9.32 -1.75
CA GLY A 126 -23.72 -8.89 -0.40
C GLY A 126 -23.35 -7.44 -0.14
N LYS A 127 -23.61 -7.01 1.08
CA LYS A 127 -23.17 -5.69 1.56
C LYS A 127 -21.96 -5.84 2.45
N TRP A 128 -20.87 -5.22 2.04
CA TRP A 128 -19.58 -5.28 2.73
C TRP A 128 -19.19 -3.90 3.27
N SER A 129 -18.48 -3.91 4.37
CA SER A 129 -18.00 -2.70 5.02
C SER A 129 -16.64 -2.92 5.67
N MET A 130 -15.95 -1.83 5.92
CA MET A 130 -14.74 -1.79 6.74
C MET A 130 -14.85 -0.63 7.73
N ALA A 131 -14.22 -0.78 8.89
CA ALA A 131 -14.16 0.29 9.89
C ALA A 131 -12.81 0.32 10.61
N ALA A 132 -12.29 1.52 10.88
CA ALA A 132 -11.12 1.71 11.71
C ALA A 132 -11.52 1.85 13.17
N ILE A 133 -11.06 0.95 14.03
CA ILE A 133 -11.24 0.99 15.49
C ILE A 133 -9.97 1.53 16.12
N MET A 134 -10.08 2.55 16.95
CA MET A 134 -8.94 3.25 17.56
C MET A 134 -9.05 3.26 19.08
N GLY A 135 -7.89 3.03 19.75
CA GLY A 135 -7.75 3.17 21.19
C GLY A 135 -8.08 1.91 21.98
N LEU A 136 -8.15 0.76 21.34
CA LEU A 136 -8.20 -0.57 21.96
C LEU A 136 -6.94 -1.35 21.61
N GLU A 137 -6.56 -2.28 22.48
CA GLU A 137 -5.51 -3.26 22.22
C GLU A 137 -5.92 -4.26 21.13
N ASN A 138 -4.95 -4.81 20.39
CA ASN A 138 -5.21 -5.69 19.24
C ASN A 138 -6.07 -6.90 19.62
N ASN A 139 -5.72 -7.60 20.71
CA ASN A 139 -6.48 -8.74 21.21
C ASN A 139 -7.94 -8.40 21.55
N LYS A 140 -8.20 -7.17 22.06
CA LYS A 140 -9.55 -6.74 22.37
C LYS A 140 -10.41 -6.57 21.13
N VAL A 141 -9.85 -6.05 20.03
CA VAL A 141 -10.56 -5.93 18.75
C VAL A 141 -10.81 -7.32 18.16
N GLU A 142 -9.88 -8.26 18.27
CA GLU A 142 -10.03 -9.65 17.84
C GLU A 142 -11.18 -10.35 18.62
N GLU A 143 -11.22 -10.19 19.96
CA GLU A 143 -12.29 -10.70 20.80
C GLU A 143 -13.66 -10.14 20.37
N ILE A 144 -13.73 -8.83 20.08
CA ILE A 144 -14.94 -8.18 19.61
C ILE A 144 -15.38 -8.82 18.28
N CYS A 145 -14.49 -8.93 17.29
CA CYS A 145 -14.83 -9.56 16.01
C CYS A 145 -15.37 -10.99 16.20
N ASN A 146 -14.70 -11.78 17.06
CA ASN A 146 -15.09 -13.16 17.34
C ASN A 146 -16.44 -13.26 18.11
N SER A 147 -16.84 -12.21 18.79
CA SER A 147 -18.09 -12.18 19.57
C SER A 147 -19.31 -11.72 18.76
N VAL A 148 -19.13 -11.22 17.54
CA VAL A 148 -20.20 -10.77 16.65
C VAL A 148 -21.05 -11.96 16.21
N LYS A 149 -22.38 -11.75 16.17
CA LYS A 149 -23.35 -12.80 15.82
C LYS A 149 -24.14 -12.49 14.55
N SER A 150 -24.13 -11.23 14.09
CA SER A 150 -24.92 -10.75 12.95
C SER A 150 -24.31 -11.11 11.58
N GLY A 151 -23.11 -11.70 11.54
CA GLY A 151 -22.45 -12.09 10.31
C GLY A 151 -20.93 -12.20 10.46
N PHE A 152 -20.23 -12.21 9.33
CA PHE A 152 -18.77 -12.34 9.27
C PHE A 152 -18.10 -10.96 9.43
N VAL A 153 -17.17 -10.86 10.35
CA VAL A 153 -16.24 -9.72 10.51
C VAL A 153 -14.92 -10.20 11.07
N THR A 154 -13.82 -9.61 10.63
CA THR A 154 -12.47 -9.98 11.08
C THR A 154 -11.53 -8.76 10.99
N PRO A 155 -10.43 -8.72 11.76
CA PRO A 155 -9.35 -7.78 11.51
C PRO A 155 -8.80 -7.93 10.08
N ALA A 156 -8.57 -6.79 9.43
CA ALA A 156 -8.04 -6.69 8.07
C ALA A 156 -6.70 -5.95 8.00
N ASN A 157 -6.51 -4.93 8.84
CA ASN A 157 -5.23 -4.21 8.92
C ASN A 157 -4.90 -3.90 10.39
N TYR A 158 -3.73 -4.32 10.83
CA TYR A 158 -3.08 -3.87 12.05
C TYR A 158 -2.16 -2.71 11.65
N ASN A 159 -2.65 -1.46 11.81
CA ASN A 159 -1.95 -0.30 11.27
C ASN A 159 -0.83 0.20 12.19
N TYR A 160 -1.11 0.29 13.48
CA TYR A 160 -0.17 0.57 14.57
C TYR A 160 -0.85 0.17 15.89
N VAL A 161 -0.07 0.02 16.97
CA VAL A 161 -0.63 -0.33 18.28
C VAL A 161 -1.72 0.67 18.70
N GLY A 162 -2.97 0.20 18.76
CA GLY A 162 -4.15 1.00 19.05
C GLY A 162 -4.96 1.45 17.84
N GLN A 163 -4.66 0.96 16.62
CA GLN A 163 -5.56 1.10 15.47
C GLN A 163 -5.59 -0.16 14.63
N ILE A 164 -6.76 -0.76 14.55
CA ILE A 164 -7.08 -1.90 13.67
C ILE A 164 -8.22 -1.50 12.72
N VAL A 165 -8.10 -1.90 11.47
CA VAL A 165 -9.23 -1.90 10.52
C VAL A 165 -9.86 -3.28 10.54
N ILE A 166 -11.17 -3.32 10.76
CA ILE A 166 -11.99 -4.53 10.64
C ILE A 166 -12.72 -4.54 9.30
N SER A 167 -13.00 -5.72 8.78
CA SER A 167 -13.63 -5.94 7.47
C SER A 167 -14.61 -7.09 7.54
N GLY A 168 -15.79 -6.92 6.92
CA GLY A 168 -16.81 -7.96 6.95
C GLY A 168 -18.15 -7.53 6.35
N GLU A 169 -19.19 -8.29 6.68
CA GLU A 169 -20.56 -7.97 6.31
C GLU A 169 -21.02 -6.69 7.03
N GLU A 170 -21.76 -5.82 6.34
CA GLU A 170 -22.12 -4.49 6.82
C GLU A 170 -22.70 -4.54 8.24
N LYS A 171 -23.70 -5.41 8.49
CA LYS A 171 -24.32 -5.58 9.82
C LYS A 171 -23.34 -6.08 10.89
N ALA A 172 -22.42 -6.95 10.50
CA ALA A 172 -21.41 -7.47 11.42
C ALA A 172 -20.37 -6.41 11.80
N VAL A 173 -19.98 -5.56 10.84
CA VAL A 173 -19.12 -4.41 11.11
C VAL A 173 -19.81 -3.38 11.99
N GLU A 174 -21.11 -3.11 11.78
CA GLU A 174 -21.91 -2.24 12.64
C GLU A 174 -21.98 -2.77 14.08
N GLU A 175 -22.30 -4.07 14.28
CA GLU A 175 -22.29 -4.69 15.60
C GLU A 175 -20.91 -4.61 16.26
N ALA A 176 -19.84 -4.85 15.50
CA ALA A 176 -18.46 -4.73 16.00
C ALA A 176 -18.15 -3.30 16.45
N ILE A 177 -18.59 -2.28 15.69
CA ILE A 177 -18.44 -0.87 16.06
C ILE A 177 -19.12 -0.56 17.40
N GLU A 178 -20.36 -1.01 17.59
CA GLU A 178 -21.09 -0.78 18.85
C GLU A 178 -20.38 -1.46 20.04
N LYS A 179 -19.98 -2.72 19.88
CA LYS A 179 -19.19 -3.44 20.90
C LYS A 179 -17.85 -2.77 21.20
N ALA A 180 -17.19 -2.20 20.18
CA ALA A 180 -15.95 -1.46 20.40
C ALA A 180 -16.18 -0.16 21.20
N LYS A 181 -17.31 0.53 20.97
CA LYS A 181 -17.71 1.69 21.77
C LYS A 181 -18.00 1.31 23.22
N GLU A 182 -18.75 0.23 23.46
CA GLU A 182 -19.03 -0.31 24.80
C GLU A 182 -17.71 -0.71 25.52
N ALA A 183 -16.73 -1.23 24.78
CA ALA A 183 -15.40 -1.55 25.30
C ALA A 183 -14.50 -0.32 25.52
N GLY A 184 -14.97 0.90 25.23
CA GLY A 184 -14.25 2.14 25.47
C GLY A 184 -13.28 2.56 24.36
N CYS A 185 -13.51 2.17 23.11
CA CYS A 185 -12.69 2.66 21.99
C CYS A 185 -12.76 4.20 21.92
N LYS A 186 -11.62 4.83 21.60
CA LYS A 186 -11.54 6.29 21.45
C LYS A 186 -12.31 6.80 20.24
N LYS A 187 -12.33 6.00 19.16
CA LYS A 187 -13.00 6.33 17.91
C LYS A 187 -13.23 5.07 17.08
N ALA A 188 -14.39 4.97 16.44
CA ALA A 188 -14.67 4.00 15.40
C ALA A 188 -15.17 4.75 14.16
N VAL A 189 -14.56 4.51 13.00
CA VAL A 189 -14.85 5.22 11.74
C VAL A 189 -15.10 4.20 10.64
N GLN A 190 -16.30 4.21 10.07
CA GLN A 190 -16.60 3.45 8.87
C GLN A 190 -15.83 4.03 7.68
N LEU A 191 -15.22 3.18 6.88
CA LEU A 191 -14.41 3.56 5.73
C LEU A 191 -15.26 3.57 4.44
N LYS A 192 -14.90 4.46 3.52
CA LYS A 192 -15.50 4.50 2.17
C LYS A 192 -14.91 3.37 1.31
N THR A 193 -15.35 2.14 1.53
CA THR A 193 -14.92 0.96 0.77
C THR A 193 -16.08 -0.01 0.60
N SER A 194 -16.09 -0.74 -0.50
CA SER A 194 -17.20 -1.60 -0.91
C SER A 194 -16.86 -3.08 -0.95
N GLY A 195 -15.70 -3.49 -0.43
CA GLY A 195 -15.27 -4.88 -0.49
C GLY A 195 -14.74 -5.41 0.85
N PRO A 196 -14.83 -6.74 1.06
CA PRO A 196 -14.29 -7.41 2.24
C PRO A 196 -12.79 -7.63 2.11
N PHE A 197 -12.02 -6.52 1.91
CA PHE A 197 -10.59 -6.59 1.63
C PHE A 197 -9.82 -7.22 2.79
N HIS A 198 -8.76 -7.95 2.44
CA HIS A 198 -7.88 -8.67 3.38
C HIS A 198 -8.62 -9.71 4.23
N THR A 199 -9.64 -10.35 3.66
CA THR A 199 -10.39 -11.44 4.31
C THR A 199 -10.51 -12.65 3.38
N ILE A 200 -10.79 -13.80 3.98
CA ILE A 200 -11.03 -15.06 3.23
C ILE A 200 -12.19 -14.95 2.20
N LYS A 201 -13.04 -13.94 2.34
CA LYS A 201 -14.15 -13.71 1.40
C LYS A 201 -13.67 -13.33 -0.02
N LEU A 202 -12.42 -12.89 -0.18
CA LEU A 202 -11.79 -12.66 -1.48
C LEU A 202 -11.00 -13.87 -2.01
N LYS A 203 -11.34 -15.10 -1.59
CA LYS A 203 -10.64 -16.32 -2.01
C LYS A 203 -10.61 -16.45 -3.53
N GLU A 204 -11.71 -16.21 -4.23
CA GLU A 204 -11.78 -16.28 -5.69
C GLU A 204 -10.81 -15.29 -6.35
N ALA A 205 -10.77 -14.03 -5.89
CA ALA A 205 -9.83 -13.04 -6.39
C ALA A 205 -8.36 -13.46 -6.15
N SER A 206 -8.08 -14.10 -5.01
CA SER A 206 -6.74 -14.64 -4.67
C SER A 206 -6.34 -15.79 -5.60
N GLU A 207 -7.25 -16.69 -5.91
CA GLU A 207 -7.01 -17.83 -6.83
C GLU A 207 -6.79 -17.35 -8.27
N GLU A 208 -7.56 -16.37 -8.74
CA GLU A 208 -7.36 -15.77 -10.06
C GLU A 208 -6.06 -14.96 -10.13
N LEU A 209 -5.72 -14.20 -9.08
CA LEU A 209 -4.42 -13.51 -9.02
C LEU A 209 -3.24 -14.48 -9.05
N SER A 210 -3.38 -15.67 -8.44
CA SER A 210 -2.34 -16.71 -8.50
C SER A 210 -2.03 -17.14 -9.94
N LYS A 211 -3.02 -17.15 -10.84
CA LYS A 211 -2.80 -17.45 -12.26
C LYS A 211 -1.99 -16.36 -12.95
N GLU A 212 -2.22 -15.10 -12.61
CA GLU A 212 -1.44 -13.98 -13.14
C GLU A 212 -0.02 -13.98 -12.58
N LEU A 213 0.15 -14.23 -11.28
CA LEU A 213 1.46 -14.35 -10.64
C LEU A 213 2.34 -15.43 -11.24
N LYS A 214 1.75 -16.53 -11.76
CA LYS A 214 2.51 -17.58 -12.45
C LYS A 214 3.12 -17.13 -13.77
N LYS A 215 2.56 -16.09 -14.41
CA LYS A 215 3.01 -15.59 -15.72
C LYS A 215 4.21 -14.65 -15.62
N ILE A 216 4.46 -14.02 -14.46
CA ILE A 216 5.54 -13.07 -14.26
C ILE A 216 6.79 -13.74 -13.68
N ASN A 217 7.94 -13.12 -13.91
CA ASN A 217 9.19 -13.51 -13.29
C ASN A 217 9.41 -12.71 -12.00
N ILE A 218 9.72 -13.39 -10.90
CA ILE A 218 10.08 -12.76 -9.64
C ILE A 218 11.52 -13.10 -9.31
N ASN A 219 12.33 -12.08 -9.08
CA ASN A 219 13.75 -12.21 -8.78
C ASN A 219 13.97 -12.25 -7.26
N ASN A 220 14.25 -13.45 -6.71
CA ASN A 220 14.56 -13.63 -5.28
C ASN A 220 16.06 -13.51 -4.99
N SER A 221 16.92 -13.79 -5.97
CA SER A 221 18.38 -13.77 -5.85
C SER A 221 18.98 -12.53 -6.50
N GLU A 222 20.29 -12.33 -6.36
CA GLU A 222 21.05 -11.19 -6.86
C GLU A 222 20.53 -10.66 -8.19
N ILE A 223 20.06 -9.41 -8.19
CA ILE A 223 19.37 -8.81 -9.31
C ILE A 223 20.41 -8.51 -10.38
N THR A 224 20.43 -9.33 -11.42
CA THR A 224 21.04 -8.96 -12.69
C THR A 224 20.21 -7.81 -13.27
N VAL A 225 20.84 -6.65 -13.33
CA VAL A 225 20.24 -5.38 -13.74
C VAL A 225 19.73 -5.47 -15.17
N GLY A 226 18.46 -5.77 -15.33
CA GLY A 226 17.70 -5.23 -16.44
C GLY A 226 17.33 -3.78 -16.09
N ALA A 227 17.27 -2.89 -17.04
CA ALA A 227 17.00 -1.47 -16.82
C ALA A 227 15.70 -1.25 -16.02
N SER A 228 15.79 -1.37 -14.72
CA SER A 228 14.73 -0.97 -13.79
C SER A 228 14.73 0.54 -13.72
N ILE A 229 13.64 1.15 -14.11
CA ILE A 229 13.46 2.59 -14.19
C ILE A 229 13.70 3.27 -12.82
N ALA A 230 13.53 2.57 -11.71
CA ALA A 230 13.53 3.17 -10.37
C ALA A 230 14.78 2.94 -9.51
N ARG A 231 15.93 2.48 -10.07
CA ARG A 231 17.13 2.18 -9.27
C ARG A 231 18.35 2.95 -9.67
N PRO A 232 18.99 3.71 -8.76
CA PRO A 232 20.32 4.29 -8.97
C PRO A 232 21.46 3.30 -8.75
N SER A 233 21.32 2.24 -7.95
CA SER A 233 22.42 1.33 -7.61
C SER A 233 22.07 -0.16 -7.73
N ASN A 234 23.12 -1.01 -7.83
CA ASN A 234 23.02 -2.48 -7.84
C ASN A 234 22.84 -3.09 -6.44
N LYS A 235 22.52 -2.28 -5.42
CA LYS A 235 22.34 -2.77 -4.04
C LYS A 235 20.96 -3.38 -3.86
N LYS A 236 20.91 -4.53 -3.20
CA LYS A 236 19.64 -5.17 -2.81
C LYS A 236 18.90 -4.28 -1.82
N ILE A 237 17.70 -3.83 -2.16
CA ILE A 237 16.79 -3.14 -1.26
C ILE A 237 15.86 -4.18 -0.65
N GLN A 238 15.85 -4.25 0.67
CA GLN A 238 15.03 -5.22 1.37
C GLN A 238 13.57 -4.76 1.42
N VAL A 239 12.64 -5.68 1.17
CA VAL A 239 11.20 -5.40 1.27
C VAL A 239 10.63 -6.11 2.49
N ILE A 240 9.78 -5.41 3.26
CA ILE A 240 9.04 -5.99 4.39
C ILE A 240 7.64 -6.40 3.93
N LYS A 241 7.27 -7.66 4.22
CA LYS A 241 5.99 -8.28 3.85
C LYS A 241 4.84 -7.77 4.70
N ASN A 242 3.66 -7.62 4.13
CA ASN A 242 2.46 -7.24 4.87
C ASN A 242 1.86 -8.37 5.71
N ILE A 243 2.04 -9.62 5.31
CA ILE A 243 1.38 -10.76 5.97
C ILE A 243 1.93 -11.08 7.37
N ASP A 244 3.15 -10.64 7.67
CA ASP A 244 3.84 -10.96 8.94
C ASP A 244 4.82 -9.86 9.42
N GLY A 245 4.92 -8.74 8.70
CA GLY A 245 5.84 -7.65 9.02
C GLY A 245 7.32 -8.01 8.92
N LYS A 246 7.72 -9.11 8.29
CA LYS A 246 9.10 -9.59 8.19
C LYS A 246 9.70 -9.32 6.81
N PRO A 247 11.04 -9.20 6.71
CA PRO A 247 11.71 -9.09 5.43
C PRO A 247 11.44 -10.30 4.52
N TYR A 248 11.35 -10.05 3.20
CA TYR A 248 11.44 -11.14 2.23
C TYR A 248 12.83 -11.78 2.27
N THR A 249 12.89 -13.10 2.21
CA THR A 249 14.10 -13.91 2.17
C THR A 249 14.21 -14.68 0.85
N GLU A 250 15.36 -15.30 0.60
CA GLU A 250 15.56 -16.14 -0.60
C GLU A 250 14.71 -17.42 -0.59
N GLN A 251 14.30 -17.87 0.62
CA GLN A 251 13.45 -19.05 0.80
C GLN A 251 11.96 -18.77 0.60
N ASP A 252 11.56 -17.50 0.54
CA ASP A 252 10.16 -17.12 0.39
C ASP A 252 9.65 -17.39 -1.04
N ASP A 253 8.52 -18.06 -1.15
CA ASP A 253 7.73 -18.05 -2.38
C ASP A 253 6.88 -16.78 -2.43
N ILE A 254 7.43 -15.74 -3.06
CA ILE A 254 6.79 -14.41 -3.16
C ILE A 254 5.42 -14.52 -3.85
N LYS A 255 5.27 -15.41 -4.84
CA LYS A 255 3.98 -15.60 -5.53
C LYS A 255 2.89 -16.14 -4.61
N GLU A 256 3.22 -17.15 -3.81
CA GLU A 256 2.29 -17.68 -2.80
C GLU A 256 2.02 -16.68 -1.67
N ILE A 257 3.00 -15.86 -1.29
CA ILE A 257 2.82 -14.79 -0.30
C ILE A 257 1.85 -13.72 -0.84
N LEU A 258 2.05 -13.23 -2.06
CA LEU A 258 1.17 -12.24 -2.69
C LEU A 258 -0.25 -12.77 -2.93
N LYS A 259 -0.39 -14.05 -3.26
CA LYS A 259 -1.69 -14.74 -3.33
C LYS A 259 -2.40 -14.72 -1.99
N LYS A 260 -1.70 -15.09 -0.90
CA LYS A 260 -2.23 -15.08 0.47
C LYS A 260 -2.54 -13.67 0.95
N HIS A 261 -1.77 -12.69 0.55
CA HIS A 261 -1.88 -11.29 0.98
C HIS A 261 -3.30 -10.71 0.76
N ILE A 262 -3.99 -11.05 -0.35
CA ILE A 262 -5.35 -10.57 -0.62
C ILE A 262 -6.37 -11.04 0.44
N ILE A 263 -6.15 -12.22 0.99
CA ILE A 263 -7.07 -12.89 1.93
C ILE A 263 -6.59 -12.90 3.38
N SER A 264 -5.47 -12.25 3.65
CA SER A 264 -4.84 -12.19 4.98
C SER A 264 -4.79 -10.76 5.50
N PRO A 265 -4.82 -10.57 6.83
CA PRO A 265 -4.59 -9.26 7.43
C PRO A 265 -3.24 -8.66 7.03
N VAL A 266 -3.18 -7.34 6.99
CA VAL A 266 -1.95 -6.56 6.84
C VAL A 266 -1.39 -6.23 8.22
N HIS A 267 -0.16 -6.65 8.53
CA HIS A 267 0.56 -6.36 9.77
C HIS A 267 1.52 -5.19 9.58
N PHE A 268 0.97 -3.99 9.42
CA PHE A 268 1.78 -2.80 9.20
C PHE A 268 2.44 -2.30 10.49
N ASP A 269 1.82 -2.56 11.65
CA ASP A 269 2.41 -2.37 12.97
C ASP A 269 3.72 -3.15 13.13
N GLU A 270 3.74 -4.43 12.77
CA GLU A 270 4.94 -5.25 12.77
C GLU A 270 5.96 -4.79 11.71
N THR A 271 5.48 -4.32 10.55
CA THR A 271 6.34 -3.71 9.52
C THR A 271 7.11 -2.52 10.08
N ILE A 272 6.45 -1.63 10.83
CA ILE A 272 7.10 -0.47 11.47
C ILE A 272 8.11 -0.94 12.50
N ASN A 273 7.73 -1.87 13.39
CA ASN A 273 8.60 -2.39 14.44
C ASN A 273 9.87 -3.02 13.86
N THR A 274 9.72 -3.88 12.85
CA THR A 274 10.85 -4.51 12.15
C THR A 274 11.80 -3.47 11.56
N MET A 275 11.29 -2.42 10.91
CA MET A 275 12.13 -1.36 10.35
C MET A 275 12.88 -0.60 11.44
N LEU A 276 12.23 -0.31 12.58
CA LEU A 276 12.86 0.34 13.73
C LEU A 276 13.97 -0.54 14.35
N GLU A 277 13.74 -1.83 14.52
CA GLU A 277 14.73 -2.81 15.00
C GLU A 277 15.94 -2.93 14.06
N MET A 278 15.73 -2.79 12.75
CA MET A 278 16.80 -2.74 11.76
C MET A 278 17.55 -1.39 11.75
N GLY A 279 17.15 -0.48 12.64
CA GLY A 279 17.79 0.81 12.87
C GLY A 279 17.50 1.84 11.81
N ILE A 280 16.32 1.79 11.17
CA ILE A 280 15.83 2.87 10.31
C ILE A 280 15.53 4.09 11.18
N ASP A 281 16.10 5.23 10.79
CA ASP A 281 15.97 6.51 11.49
C ASP A 281 15.19 7.56 10.69
N THR A 282 14.97 7.30 9.39
CA THR A 282 14.31 8.22 8.46
C THR A 282 13.33 7.47 7.57
N PHE A 283 12.06 7.84 7.64
CA PHE A 283 10.99 7.27 6.84
C PHE A 283 10.49 8.30 5.82
N ILE A 284 10.31 7.90 4.58
CA ILE A 284 9.79 8.75 3.51
C ILE A 284 8.57 8.04 2.89
N GLU A 285 7.39 8.60 3.11
CA GLU A 285 6.17 8.13 2.43
C GLU A 285 6.10 8.78 1.04
N ILE A 286 5.97 7.95 0.00
CA ILE A 286 6.05 8.33 -1.42
C ILE A 286 4.73 8.01 -2.10
N GLY A 287 3.97 9.03 -2.45
CA GLY A 287 2.66 8.89 -3.08
C GLY A 287 1.60 9.76 -2.39
N PRO A 288 0.31 9.59 -2.73
CA PRO A 288 -0.75 10.45 -2.21
C PRO A 288 -0.97 10.27 -0.70
N GLY A 289 -1.49 11.32 -0.07
CA GLY A 289 -1.82 11.32 1.35
C GLY A 289 -0.62 11.41 2.28
N LYS A 290 -0.83 11.07 3.56
CA LYS A 290 0.18 11.07 4.63
C LYS A 290 -0.17 10.08 5.75
N THR A 291 -0.89 9.04 5.39
CA THR A 291 -1.46 8.07 6.35
C THR A 291 -0.37 7.26 7.04
N LEU A 292 0.60 6.74 6.27
CA LEU A 292 1.69 5.93 6.81
C LEU A 292 2.63 6.77 7.66
N SER A 293 2.91 8.01 7.25
CA SER A 293 3.61 9.00 8.06
C SER A 293 2.95 9.21 9.42
N GLY A 294 1.61 9.22 9.44
CA GLY A 294 0.83 9.30 10.67
C GLY A 294 1.00 8.06 11.57
N PHE A 295 1.07 6.87 11.00
CA PHE A 295 1.28 5.63 11.74
C PHE A 295 2.67 5.59 12.38
N ILE A 296 3.72 5.94 11.61
CA ILE A 296 5.10 6.03 12.11
C ILE A 296 5.19 6.99 13.30
N LYS A 297 4.66 8.22 13.15
CA LYS A 297 4.72 9.25 14.21
C LYS A 297 3.98 8.84 15.49
N ARG A 298 2.96 7.96 15.38
CA ARG A 298 2.26 7.43 16.55
C ARG A 298 3.02 6.28 17.20
N THR A 299 3.75 5.50 16.43
CA THR A 299 4.56 4.38 16.94
C THR A 299 5.87 4.87 17.54
N ASN A 300 6.58 5.79 16.86
CA ASN A 300 7.86 6.33 17.33
C ASN A 300 7.98 7.81 16.97
N LYS A 301 8.20 8.67 17.97
CA LYS A 301 8.34 10.12 17.80
C LYS A 301 9.77 10.58 17.55
N GLU A 302 10.75 9.72 17.78
CA GLU A 302 12.18 10.05 17.69
C GLU A 302 12.71 9.96 16.25
N VAL A 303 12.01 9.24 15.37
CA VAL A 303 12.46 9.08 13.99
C VAL A 303 12.02 10.26 13.11
N LYS A 304 12.83 10.54 12.10
CA LYS A 304 12.45 11.51 11.07
C LYS A 304 11.42 10.92 10.13
N VAL A 305 10.33 11.66 9.90
CA VAL A 305 9.28 11.27 8.96
C VAL A 305 9.05 12.38 7.96
N LEU A 306 9.26 12.06 6.70
CA LEU A 306 9.02 12.90 5.54
C LEU A 306 7.89 12.30 4.71
N ASN A 307 7.28 13.13 3.86
CA ASN A 307 6.20 12.70 2.98
C ASN A 307 6.33 13.45 1.65
N ILE A 308 6.20 12.75 0.55
CA ILE A 308 6.25 13.32 -0.81
C ILE A 308 4.91 13.05 -1.48
N ASN A 309 3.96 13.94 -1.30
CA ASN A 309 2.64 13.85 -1.90
C ASN A 309 2.29 15.06 -2.80
N ASN A 310 3.19 16.05 -2.88
CA ASN A 310 3.07 17.24 -3.73
C ASN A 310 4.47 17.85 -3.97
N LEU A 311 4.52 18.87 -4.84
CA LEU A 311 5.76 19.55 -5.21
C LEU A 311 6.48 20.16 -4.00
N VAL A 312 5.77 20.84 -3.10
CA VAL A 312 6.36 21.49 -1.91
C VAL A 312 7.06 20.46 -1.03
N ASN A 313 6.39 19.35 -0.73
CA ASN A 313 6.96 18.30 0.11
C ASN A 313 8.12 17.56 -0.57
N LEU A 314 8.12 17.47 -1.89
CA LEU A 314 9.25 16.95 -2.67
C LEU A 314 10.47 17.86 -2.49
N GLU A 315 10.31 19.18 -2.70
CA GLU A 315 11.38 20.17 -2.53
C GLU A 315 11.91 20.20 -1.08
N GLU A 316 11.03 20.16 -0.10
CA GLU A 316 11.42 20.07 1.33
C GLU A 316 12.23 18.80 1.61
N THR A 317 11.84 17.68 1.02
CA THR A 317 12.55 16.40 1.18
C THR A 317 13.93 16.45 0.51
N LEU A 318 14.03 16.96 -0.71
CA LEU A 318 15.31 17.14 -1.41
C LEU A 318 16.25 18.06 -0.60
N ASN A 319 15.74 19.19 -0.11
CA ASN A 319 16.51 20.12 0.73
C ASN A 319 16.98 19.47 2.04
N TYR A 320 16.13 18.69 2.69
CA TYR A 320 16.50 18.00 3.94
C TYR A 320 17.62 16.97 3.69
N LEU A 321 17.58 16.27 2.58
CA LEU A 321 18.58 15.29 2.20
C LEU A 321 19.88 15.93 1.65
N LYS A 322 19.94 17.26 1.56
CA LYS A 322 21.06 18.08 1.10
C LYS A 322 21.50 17.79 -0.36
N ILE A 323 20.53 17.78 -1.24
CA ILE A 323 20.74 17.54 -2.67
C ILE A 323 20.31 18.76 -3.47
#